data_754d5304ea526df62d00ffa246a93bea
#
_entry.id   754d5304ea526df62d00ffa246a93bea
#
_cell.length_a   1.000
_cell.length_b   1.000
_cell.length_c   1.000
_cell.angle_alpha   90.00
_cell.angle_beta   90.00
_cell.angle_gamma   90.00
#
_symmetry.space_group_name_H-M   'P 1'
#
loop_
_entity.id
_entity.type
_entity.pdbx_description
1 polymer ?
#
loop_
_entity_poly.entity_id
_entity_poly.type
_entity_poly.pdbx_seq_one_letter_code
_entity_poly.pdbx_strand_id
1 'polypeptide(L)'
;DSEQTNVKTANAIRKVPVHPQLMELGFIDHVTSLRKQKKDRLFWELTKTRDGYAKQLSRHFNEKYLRAVGVWERNVKVLYCTRHTFVNALYQNKVDENVIKALVGHEKEFTMKHYGGEPFSPDRLLQEISKVNYKGIKWDRLKI
;
A
#
# COMPACT_ATOMS: atom_id res chain seq x y z
N ASP A 1 -13.26 -14.26 1.85
CA ASP A 1 -14.35 -14.15 2.53
C ASP A 1 -14.23 -13.68 3.97
N SER A 2 -14.27 -12.45 4.27
CA SER A 2 -13.74 -12.07 5.55
C SER A 2 -14.66 -11.11 6.27
N GLU A 3 -15.45 -11.66 7.18
CA GLU A 3 -16.07 -10.97 8.31
C GLU A 3 -15.07 -10.20 9.18
N GLN A 4 -13.76 -10.26 8.88
CA GLN A 4 -12.69 -9.69 9.71
C GLN A 4 -12.16 -8.34 9.24
N THR A 5 -12.53 -7.86 8.04
CA THR A 5 -12.07 -6.56 7.53
C THR A 5 -13.25 -5.63 7.29
N ASN A 6 -13.52 -4.75 8.26
CA ASN A 6 -14.43 -3.63 8.06
C ASN A 6 -13.82 -2.63 7.07
N VAL A 7 -14.22 -2.74 5.81
CA VAL A 7 -13.83 -1.79 4.77
C VAL A 7 -14.82 -0.63 4.83
N LYS A 8 -14.33 0.57 5.13
CA LYS A 8 -15.18 1.77 5.29
C LYS A 8 -15.95 2.17 4.02
N THR A 9 -15.44 1.80 2.84
CA THR A 9 -16.06 2.13 1.54
C THR A 9 -15.82 1.01 0.54
N ALA A 10 -16.74 0.81 -0.42
CA ALA A 10 -16.59 -0.15 -1.51
C ALA A 10 -15.30 0.07 -2.35
N ASN A 11 -14.84 1.32 -2.46
CA ASN A 11 -13.62 1.67 -3.19
C ASN A 11 -12.32 1.18 -2.50
N ALA A 12 -12.41 0.73 -1.26
CA ALA A 12 -11.25 0.14 -0.57
C ALA A 12 -11.01 -1.31 -1.02
N ILE A 13 -12.01 -1.98 -1.59
CA ILE A 13 -11.86 -3.33 -2.18
C ILE A 13 -11.34 -3.14 -3.60
N ARG A 14 -10.07 -3.42 -3.79
CA ARG A 14 -9.39 -3.29 -5.09
C ARG A 14 -8.20 -4.22 -5.21
N LYS A 15 -7.81 -4.51 -6.44
CA LYS A 15 -6.58 -5.22 -6.75
C LYS A 15 -5.47 -4.21 -7.04
N VAL A 16 -4.35 -4.33 -6.36
CA VAL A 16 -3.15 -3.54 -6.60
C VAL A 16 -2.04 -4.51 -6.96
N PRO A 17 -1.44 -4.40 -8.17
CA PRO A 17 -0.33 -5.27 -8.56
C PRO A 17 0.86 -5.10 -7.60
N VAL A 18 1.60 -6.18 -7.40
CA VAL A 18 2.85 -6.12 -6.63
C VAL A 18 3.91 -5.42 -7.47
N HIS A 19 4.51 -4.37 -6.93
CA HIS A 19 5.58 -3.64 -7.59
C HIS A 19 6.78 -4.55 -7.85
N PRO A 20 7.44 -4.50 -9.05
CA PRO A 20 8.60 -5.35 -9.36
C PRO A 20 9.70 -5.29 -8.30
N GLN A 21 10.00 -4.11 -7.77
CA GLN A 21 10.98 -3.93 -6.70
C GLN A 21 10.66 -4.74 -5.43
N LEU A 22 9.38 -4.90 -5.08
CA LEU A 22 8.99 -5.75 -3.95
C LEU A 22 9.20 -7.22 -4.25
N MET A 23 9.03 -7.65 -5.49
CA MET A 23 9.34 -9.02 -5.91
C MET A 23 10.84 -9.31 -5.80
N GLU A 24 11.68 -8.39 -6.24
CA GLU A 24 13.15 -8.48 -6.13
C GLU A 24 13.63 -8.50 -4.67
N LEU A 25 12.90 -7.86 -3.78
CA LEU A 25 13.17 -7.87 -2.34
C LEU A 25 12.76 -9.17 -1.63
N GLY A 26 12.11 -10.12 -2.32
CA GLY A 26 11.69 -11.40 -1.75
C GLY A 26 10.26 -11.39 -1.19
N PHE A 27 9.45 -10.38 -1.49
CA PHE A 27 8.07 -10.28 -0.95
C PHE A 27 7.21 -11.51 -1.26
N ILE A 28 7.33 -12.09 -2.46
CA ILE A 28 6.55 -13.28 -2.85
C ILE A 28 6.99 -14.50 -2.03
N ASP A 29 8.29 -14.65 -1.80
CA ASP A 29 8.84 -15.76 -1.01
C ASP A 29 8.38 -15.63 0.45
N HIS A 30 8.40 -14.42 0.99
CA HIS A 30 7.87 -14.13 2.32
C HIS A 30 6.39 -14.50 2.45
N VAL A 31 5.53 -14.06 1.53
CA VAL A 31 4.11 -14.42 1.51
C VAL A 31 3.91 -15.93 1.41
N THR A 32 4.71 -16.60 0.57
CA THR A 32 4.65 -18.05 0.41
C THR A 32 5.04 -18.79 1.69
N SER A 33 6.08 -18.31 2.38
CA SER A 33 6.51 -18.82 3.69
C SER A 33 5.40 -18.70 4.74
N LEU A 34 4.75 -17.53 4.83
CA LEU A 34 3.64 -17.31 5.75
C LEU A 34 2.46 -18.25 5.46
N ARG A 35 2.13 -18.49 4.20
CA ARG A 35 1.09 -19.45 3.81
C ARG A 35 1.42 -20.89 4.23
N LYS A 36 2.68 -21.32 4.07
CA LYS A 36 3.14 -22.63 4.56
C LYS A 36 3.00 -22.75 6.08
N GLN A 37 3.21 -21.65 6.80
CA GLN A 37 3.02 -21.55 8.25
C GLN A 37 1.55 -21.39 8.66
N LYS A 38 0.60 -21.48 7.71
CA LYS A 38 -0.86 -21.30 7.92
C LYS A 38 -1.22 -19.95 8.54
N LYS A 39 -0.43 -18.90 8.24
CA LYS A 39 -0.78 -17.53 8.63
C LYS A 39 -1.81 -16.97 7.65
N ASP A 40 -2.85 -16.38 8.17
CA ASP A 40 -3.99 -15.82 7.42
C ASP A 40 -3.76 -14.38 6.97
N ARG A 41 -2.72 -13.72 7.51
CA ARG A 41 -2.41 -12.31 7.23
C ARG A 41 -0.91 -12.07 7.08
N LEU A 42 -0.56 -11.07 6.27
CA LEU A 42 0.83 -10.64 6.05
C LEU A 42 1.47 -10.15 7.36
N PHE A 43 0.73 -9.37 8.15
CA PHE A 43 1.15 -8.88 9.48
C PHE A 43 0.38 -9.65 10.56
N TRP A 44 0.66 -10.94 10.67
CA TRP A 44 -0.05 -11.85 11.56
C TRP A 44 0.19 -11.55 13.06
N GLU A 45 1.30 -10.88 13.39
CA GLU A 45 1.65 -10.47 14.75
C GLU A 45 0.75 -9.33 15.27
N LEU A 46 0.12 -8.58 14.37
CA LEU A 46 -0.74 -7.47 14.79
C LEU A 46 -2.03 -8.00 15.42
N THR A 47 -2.34 -7.53 16.59
CA THR A 47 -3.60 -7.83 17.29
C THR A 47 -4.69 -6.85 16.88
N LYS A 48 -5.93 -7.34 16.77
CA LYS A 48 -7.09 -6.51 16.47
C LYS A 48 -7.40 -5.63 17.69
N THR A 49 -7.41 -4.32 17.48
CA THR A 49 -7.89 -3.35 18.47
C THR A 49 -9.30 -2.88 18.09
N ARG A 50 -9.95 -2.08 18.95
CA ARG A 50 -11.23 -1.42 18.62
C ARG A 50 -11.16 -0.67 17.27
N ASP A 51 -10.03 -0.05 16.95
CA ASP A 51 -9.81 0.75 15.75
C ASP A 51 -9.16 -0.06 14.59
N GLY A 52 -9.13 -1.39 14.71
CA GLY A 52 -8.57 -2.30 13.72
C GLY A 52 -7.10 -2.66 13.95
N TYR A 53 -6.51 -3.39 12.99
CA TYR A 53 -5.13 -3.88 13.08
C TYR A 53 -4.08 -2.79 12.84
N ALA A 54 -4.38 -1.84 11.95
CA ALA A 54 -3.41 -0.82 11.55
C ALA A 54 -3.07 0.20 12.65
N LYS A 55 -3.88 0.30 13.71
CA LYS A 55 -3.68 1.26 14.81
C LYS A 55 -2.32 1.09 15.49
N GLN A 56 -1.97 -0.15 15.83
CA GLN A 56 -0.70 -0.46 16.50
C GLN A 56 0.51 -0.17 15.59
N LEU A 57 0.42 -0.54 14.30
CA LEU A 57 1.46 -0.25 13.33
C LEU A 57 1.66 1.27 13.17
N SER A 58 0.57 2.00 12.98
CA SER A 58 0.63 3.46 12.84
C SER A 58 1.22 4.12 14.08
N ARG A 59 0.81 3.69 15.27
CA ARG A 59 1.35 4.19 16.53
C ARG A 59 2.84 3.91 16.66
N HIS A 60 3.27 2.67 16.43
CA HIS A 60 4.69 2.30 16.48
C HIS A 60 5.52 3.12 15.48
N PHE A 61 5.03 3.24 14.26
CA PHE A 61 5.72 4.02 13.22
C PHE A 61 5.86 5.50 13.63
N ASN A 62 4.77 6.12 14.05
CA ASN A 62 4.74 7.55 14.36
C ASN A 62 5.51 7.89 15.65
N GLU A 63 5.37 7.07 16.69
CA GLU A 63 5.92 7.40 18.02
C GLU A 63 7.34 6.87 18.25
N LYS A 64 7.70 5.74 17.62
CA LYS A 64 9.00 5.08 17.85
C LYS A 64 9.90 5.14 16.63
N TYR A 65 9.44 4.63 15.48
CA TYR A 65 10.30 4.49 14.30
C TYR A 65 10.79 5.85 13.78
N LEU A 66 9.91 6.82 13.57
CA LEU A 66 10.31 8.14 13.06
C LEU A 66 11.28 8.87 13.99
N ARG A 67 11.17 8.65 15.31
CA ARG A 67 12.13 9.20 16.28
C ARG A 67 13.48 8.51 16.17
N ALA A 68 13.49 7.19 16.08
CA ALA A 68 14.72 6.40 16.00
C ALA A 68 15.54 6.73 14.74
N VAL A 69 14.88 7.05 13.64
CA VAL A 69 15.56 7.44 12.37
C VAL A 69 15.79 8.96 12.26
N GLY A 70 15.48 9.74 13.28
CA GLY A 70 15.77 11.18 13.35
C GLY A 70 14.92 12.07 12.43
N VAL A 71 13.81 11.56 11.91
CA VAL A 71 12.93 12.33 10.99
C VAL A 71 11.58 12.68 11.60
N TRP A 72 11.41 12.45 12.90
CA TRP A 72 10.16 12.73 13.59
C TRP A 72 9.85 14.23 13.60
N GLU A 73 8.61 14.55 13.26
CA GLU A 73 8.08 15.91 13.33
C GLU A 73 6.61 15.85 13.76
N ARG A 74 6.28 16.56 14.85
CA ARG A 74 4.96 16.47 15.48
C ARG A 74 3.86 16.88 14.50
N ASN A 75 2.87 15.99 14.34
CA ASN A 75 1.69 16.18 13.48
C ASN A 75 1.98 16.47 12.00
N VAL A 76 3.23 16.37 11.54
CA VAL A 76 3.64 16.62 10.17
C VAL A 76 3.99 15.32 9.46
N LYS A 77 4.89 14.52 10.04
CA LYS A 77 5.33 13.25 9.46
C LYS A 77 4.67 12.09 10.19
N VAL A 78 3.79 11.39 9.49
CA VAL A 78 3.04 10.22 10.00
C VAL A 78 3.03 9.11 8.96
N LEU A 79 2.70 7.88 9.35
CA LEU A 79 2.61 6.74 8.43
C LEU A 79 1.76 7.06 7.18
N TYR A 80 0.68 7.82 7.35
CA TYR A 80 -0.19 8.20 6.22
C TYR A 80 0.53 9.05 5.15
N CYS A 81 1.62 9.75 5.50
CA CYS A 81 2.41 10.49 4.52
C CYS A 81 3.05 9.60 3.45
N THR A 82 3.28 8.31 3.73
CA THR A 82 3.76 7.35 2.73
C THR A 82 2.79 7.23 1.54
N ARG A 83 1.48 7.32 1.81
CA ARG A 83 0.46 7.36 0.75
C ARG A 83 0.60 8.63 -0.12
N HIS A 84 0.82 9.80 0.49
CA HIS A 84 1.04 11.03 -0.26
C HIS A 84 2.32 10.96 -1.10
N THR A 85 3.39 10.40 -0.54
CA THR A 85 4.65 10.17 -1.26
C THR A 85 4.44 9.27 -2.49
N PHE A 86 3.67 8.19 -2.34
CA PHE A 86 3.35 7.29 -3.44
C PHE A 86 2.52 7.97 -4.53
N VAL A 87 1.46 8.70 -4.15
CA VAL A 87 0.63 9.47 -5.09
C VAL A 87 1.48 10.50 -5.83
N ASN A 88 2.33 11.26 -5.12
CA ASN A 88 3.22 12.22 -5.75
C ASN A 88 4.20 11.55 -6.73
N ALA A 89 4.76 10.40 -6.37
CA ALA A 89 5.64 9.65 -7.27
C ALA A 89 4.93 9.23 -8.56
N LEU A 90 3.67 8.81 -8.50
CA LEU A 90 2.87 8.50 -9.68
C LEU A 90 2.64 9.76 -10.56
N TYR A 91 2.28 10.90 -9.96
CA TYR A 91 2.12 12.17 -10.68
C TYR A 91 3.43 12.62 -11.36
N GLN A 92 4.56 12.55 -10.67
CA GLN A 92 5.87 12.90 -11.23
C GLN A 92 6.25 12.01 -12.42
N ASN A 93 5.77 10.77 -12.45
CA ASN A 93 5.95 9.84 -13.57
C ASN A 93 4.83 9.96 -14.64
N LYS A 94 4.03 11.03 -14.61
CA LYS A 94 2.96 11.33 -15.58
C LYS A 94 1.93 10.19 -15.72
N VAL A 95 1.63 9.50 -14.62
CA VAL A 95 0.58 8.49 -14.59
C VAL A 95 -0.77 9.19 -14.65
N ASP A 96 -1.70 8.65 -15.44
CA ASP A 96 -3.05 9.16 -15.56
C ASP A 96 -3.76 9.24 -14.20
N GLU A 97 -4.49 10.33 -13.95
CA GLU A 97 -5.15 10.58 -12.67
C GLU A 97 -6.17 9.50 -12.30
N ASN A 98 -6.89 8.94 -13.28
CA ASN A 98 -7.87 7.88 -13.01
C ASN A 98 -7.18 6.58 -12.63
N VAL A 99 -6.00 6.29 -13.19
CA VAL A 99 -5.15 5.17 -12.78
C VAL A 99 -4.66 5.37 -11.35
N ILE A 100 -4.21 6.59 -11.01
CA ILE A 100 -3.81 6.92 -9.63
C ILE A 100 -4.99 6.71 -8.68
N LYS A 101 -6.19 7.23 -8.99
CA LYS A 101 -7.41 7.04 -8.19
C LYS A 101 -7.71 5.55 -7.99
N ALA A 102 -7.59 4.73 -9.04
CA ALA A 102 -7.79 3.27 -8.97
C ALA A 102 -6.76 2.59 -8.04
N LEU A 103 -5.46 2.91 -8.18
CA LEU A 103 -4.39 2.34 -7.37
C LEU A 103 -4.55 2.69 -5.88
N VAL A 104 -4.92 3.93 -5.57
CA VAL A 104 -5.01 4.39 -4.17
C VAL A 104 -6.41 4.28 -3.55
N GLY A 105 -7.43 3.94 -4.34
CA GLY A 105 -8.81 3.77 -3.87
C GLY A 105 -9.50 5.10 -3.52
N HIS A 106 -9.23 6.14 -4.28
CA HIS A 106 -10.04 7.37 -4.23
C HIS A 106 -11.40 7.15 -4.90
N GLU A 107 -12.38 8.01 -4.61
CA GLU A 107 -13.68 7.91 -5.25
C GLU A 107 -13.55 7.97 -6.78
N LYS A 108 -14.27 7.06 -7.44
CA LYS A 108 -14.39 7.05 -8.89
C LYS A 108 -15.29 8.21 -9.30
N GLU A 109 -14.96 8.89 -10.39
CA GLU A 109 -15.88 9.85 -11.00
C GLU A 109 -17.19 9.19 -11.40
N PHE A 110 -18.27 9.99 -11.47
CA PHE A 110 -19.64 9.53 -11.74
C PHE A 110 -19.73 8.59 -12.95
N THR A 111 -19.02 8.92 -14.02
CA THR A 111 -19.00 8.14 -15.27
C THR A 111 -18.46 6.72 -15.08
N MET A 112 -17.43 6.54 -14.27
CA MET A 112 -16.83 5.22 -14.00
C MET A 112 -17.65 4.38 -13.01
N LYS A 113 -18.52 5.00 -12.20
CA LYS A 113 -19.43 4.28 -11.30
C LYS A 113 -20.51 3.50 -12.06
N HIS A 114 -20.92 3.96 -13.24
CA HIS A 114 -22.04 3.40 -13.99
C HIS A 114 -21.64 2.26 -14.95
N TYR A 115 -20.39 2.17 -15.36
CA TYR A 115 -19.92 1.16 -16.31
C TYR A 115 -19.38 -0.13 -15.66
N GLY A 116 -19.84 -0.49 -14.48
CA GLY A 116 -19.58 -1.75 -13.75
C GLY A 116 -18.30 -2.52 -14.13
N GLY A 117 -17.41 -2.74 -13.20
CA GLY A 117 -16.18 -3.50 -13.40
C GLY A 117 -14.92 -2.77 -12.89
N GLU A 118 -13.78 -3.45 -12.97
CA GLU A 118 -12.48 -2.83 -12.72
C GLU A 118 -12.12 -1.94 -13.92
N PRO A 119 -11.91 -0.62 -13.74
CA PRO A 119 -11.73 0.32 -14.84
C PRO A 119 -10.42 0.11 -15.61
N PHE A 120 -9.47 -0.64 -15.04
CA PHE A 120 -8.17 -0.92 -15.64
C PHE A 120 -7.78 -2.38 -15.46
N SER A 121 -7.18 -2.96 -16.52
CA SER A 121 -6.62 -4.30 -16.43
C SER A 121 -5.46 -4.36 -15.41
N PRO A 122 -5.21 -5.52 -14.80
CA PRO A 122 -4.04 -5.71 -13.92
C PRO A 122 -2.72 -5.35 -14.60
N ASP A 123 -2.57 -5.66 -15.89
CA ASP A 123 -1.36 -5.35 -16.66
C ASP A 123 -1.16 -3.84 -16.82
N ARG A 124 -2.24 -3.10 -17.08
CA ARG A 124 -2.17 -1.63 -17.14
C ARG A 124 -1.77 -1.04 -15.81
N LEU A 125 -2.36 -1.51 -14.72
CA LEU A 125 -2.00 -1.07 -13.37
C LEU A 125 -0.55 -1.41 -13.03
N LEU A 126 -0.08 -2.61 -13.44
CA LEU A 126 1.31 -3.02 -13.23
C LEU A 126 2.28 -2.14 -13.99
N GLN A 127 2.00 -1.85 -15.26
CA GLN A 127 2.80 -0.96 -16.09
C GLN A 127 2.96 0.43 -15.42
N GLU A 128 1.87 0.98 -14.90
CA GLU A 128 1.89 2.31 -14.31
C GLU A 128 2.57 2.34 -12.93
N ILE A 129 2.30 1.36 -12.06
CA ILE A 129 2.94 1.31 -10.75
C ILE A 129 4.45 1.08 -10.86
N SER A 130 4.89 0.34 -11.87
CA SER A 130 6.32 0.02 -12.12
C SER A 130 7.15 1.25 -12.50
N LYS A 131 6.51 2.37 -12.87
CA LYS A 131 7.20 3.65 -13.10
C LYS A 131 7.69 4.31 -11.82
N VAL A 132 7.14 3.93 -10.67
CA VAL A 132 7.52 4.51 -9.38
C VAL A 132 8.90 4.03 -8.98
N ASN A 133 9.83 4.96 -8.82
CA ASN A 133 11.17 4.69 -8.34
C ASN A 133 11.58 5.76 -7.32
N TYR A 134 12.00 5.32 -6.14
CA TYR A 134 12.49 6.21 -5.10
C TYR A 134 14.02 6.29 -5.17
N LYS A 135 14.52 7.37 -5.77
CA LYS A 135 15.95 7.63 -5.90
C LYS A 135 16.63 7.68 -4.52
N GLY A 136 17.83 7.12 -4.45
CA GLY A 136 18.67 7.14 -3.23
C GLY A 136 18.41 6.01 -2.24
N ILE A 137 17.42 5.16 -2.45
CA ILE A 137 17.23 3.96 -1.63
C ILE A 137 18.21 2.88 -2.11
N LYS A 138 18.96 2.30 -1.16
CA LYS A 138 19.86 1.16 -1.40
C LYS A 138 19.07 -0.13 -1.23
N TRP A 139 18.34 -0.51 -2.28
CA TRP A 139 17.40 -1.64 -2.28
C TRP A 139 18.07 -2.98 -1.95
N ASP A 140 19.33 -3.17 -2.36
CA ASP A 140 20.16 -4.34 -2.06
C ASP A 140 20.30 -4.63 -0.56
N ARG A 141 20.16 -3.61 0.28
CA ARG A 141 20.23 -3.72 1.74
C ARG A 141 18.89 -4.04 2.42
N LEU A 142 17.80 -4.09 1.65
CA LEU A 142 16.44 -4.25 2.16
C LEU A 142 15.83 -5.62 1.85
N LYS A 143 16.62 -6.60 1.38
CA LYS A 143 16.12 -7.95 1.11
C LYS A 143 15.52 -8.58 2.36
N ILE A 144 14.34 -9.20 2.19
CA ILE A 144 13.57 -9.90 3.22
C ILE A 144 14.05 -11.35 3.33
#